data_0945c19f75de0c14df8cc4628e18192d
#
_entry.id   0945c19f75de0c14df8cc4628e18192d
#
_cell.length_a   1.000
_cell.length_b   1.000
_cell.length_c   1.000
_cell.angle_alpha   90.00
_cell.angle_beta   90.00
_cell.angle_gamma   90.00
#
_symmetry.space_group_name_H-M   'P 1'
#
loop_
_entity.id
_entity.type
_entity.pdbx_description
1 polymer ?
#
loop_
_entity_poly.entity_id
_entity_poly.type
_entity_poly.pdbx_seq_one_letter_code
_entity_poly.pdbx_strand_id
1 'polypeptide(L)'
;MFDEIELLDGAGDEFDLEAVRNGQLTPVFFGSALTNFGVEPFLEQFLQLTTPPLPRETVDEKVEPMSDFFSAFVFKIQANMNKAHRDRVAFMRICSGKFEKNMEVFHVQGNKKMRLSQPQQIMAQEREIVDEAYAGDIIGVFDPGIFSIGDTICSPGHKVQFRGIPTFAPEHFALVRQKDTMKRKQFIKGTSQIAQEGAIQIFQEFNTGMEEIIVGVVGVLPVSYTHLRAHETRSNLV
;
A
#
# COMPACT_ATOMS: atom_id res chain seq x y z
N MET A 1 14.23 -11.44 36.94
CA MET A 1 12.82 -11.23 36.51
C MET A 1 12.18 -10.02 37.21
N PHE A 2 12.09 -9.98 38.57
CA PHE A 2 11.54 -8.80 39.28
C PHE A 2 12.41 -7.54 39.07
N ASP A 3 13.73 -7.68 39.18
CA ASP A 3 14.68 -6.57 38.95
C ASP A 3 14.64 -6.03 37.50
N GLU A 4 14.37 -6.91 36.55
CA GLU A 4 14.21 -6.53 35.12
C GLU A 4 12.88 -5.76 34.87
N ILE A 5 11.81 -6.15 35.61
CA ILE A 5 10.52 -5.41 35.54
C ILE A 5 10.69 -4.03 36.15
N GLU A 6 11.35 -3.94 37.32
CA GLU A 6 11.63 -2.66 37.98
C GLU A 6 12.52 -1.74 37.11
N LEU A 7 13.47 -2.35 36.39
CA LEU A 7 14.28 -1.61 35.40
C LEU A 7 13.48 -1.09 34.22
N LEU A 8 12.54 -1.90 33.70
CA LEU A 8 11.66 -1.49 32.61
C LEU A 8 10.69 -0.40 33.05
N ASP A 9 10.12 -0.50 34.25
CA ASP A 9 9.24 0.51 34.81
C ASP A 9 9.97 1.85 35.03
N GLY A 10 11.25 1.78 35.40
CA GLY A 10 12.06 2.99 35.60
C GLY A 10 12.63 3.60 34.30
N ALA A 11 12.72 2.83 33.23
CA ALA A 11 13.29 3.27 31.95
C ALA A 11 12.21 3.54 30.87
N GLY A 12 10.97 3.08 31.07
CA GLY A 12 9.86 3.26 30.16
C GLY A 12 9.11 4.58 30.39
N ASP A 13 8.39 5.01 29.40
CA ASP A 13 7.45 6.12 29.52
C ASP A 13 6.17 5.67 30.22
N GLU A 14 5.57 6.54 31.04
CA GLU A 14 4.25 6.29 31.61
C GLU A 14 3.21 6.12 30.49
N PHE A 15 2.29 5.19 30.69
CA PHE A 15 1.22 4.97 29.72
C PHE A 15 0.27 6.17 29.67
N ASP A 16 0.22 6.81 28.51
CA ASP A 16 -0.70 7.93 28.19
C ASP A 16 -1.52 7.59 26.96
N LEU A 17 -2.83 7.44 27.14
CA LEU A 17 -3.76 7.10 26.07
C LEU A 17 -3.82 8.17 24.97
N GLU A 18 -3.69 9.46 25.34
CA GLU A 18 -3.68 10.54 24.36
C GLU A 18 -2.40 10.55 23.55
N ALA A 19 -1.27 10.32 24.18
CA ALA A 19 0.01 10.16 23.50
C ALA A 19 0.00 8.96 22.52
N VAL A 20 -0.65 7.85 22.91
CA VAL A 20 -0.86 6.70 22.02
C VAL A 20 -1.72 7.09 20.81
N ARG A 21 -2.86 7.75 21.03
CA ARG A 21 -3.76 8.19 19.96
C ARG A 21 -3.13 9.18 19.00
N ASN A 22 -2.25 10.02 19.49
CA ASN A 22 -1.49 10.99 18.70
C ASN A 22 -0.24 10.40 18.02
N GLY A 23 0.07 9.12 18.26
CA GLY A 23 1.23 8.43 17.68
C GLY A 23 2.57 8.84 18.32
N GLN A 24 2.54 9.44 19.51
CA GLN A 24 3.74 9.84 20.27
C GLN A 24 4.26 8.73 21.16
N LEU A 25 3.38 7.80 21.56
CA LEU A 25 3.69 6.63 22.36
C LEU A 25 3.19 5.36 21.67
N THR A 26 4.01 4.31 21.68
CA THR A 26 3.66 3.02 21.11
C THR A 26 3.48 1.99 22.24
N PRO A 27 2.25 1.47 22.47
CA PRO A 27 2.02 0.42 23.46
C PRO A 27 2.63 -0.90 23.00
N VAL A 28 3.28 -1.62 23.92
CA VAL A 28 3.91 -2.91 23.66
C VAL A 28 3.17 -3.98 24.46
N PHE A 29 2.84 -5.09 23.78
CA PHE A 29 2.18 -6.25 24.38
C PHE A 29 3.03 -7.50 24.20
N PHE A 30 3.10 -8.31 25.24
CA PHE A 30 3.77 -9.60 25.19
C PHE A 30 2.74 -10.71 25.05
N GLY A 31 2.89 -11.56 24.06
CA GLY A 31 1.96 -12.65 23.80
C GLY A 31 2.57 -13.77 22.98
N SER A 32 1.87 -14.88 22.92
CA SER A 32 2.22 -16.05 22.12
C SER A 32 1.00 -16.55 21.35
N ALA A 33 1.01 -16.39 20.04
CA ALA A 33 -0.05 -16.92 19.17
C ALA A 33 -0.12 -18.46 19.20
N LEU A 34 1.03 -19.14 19.47
CA LEU A 34 1.08 -20.60 19.54
C LEU A 34 0.31 -21.16 20.75
N THR A 35 0.38 -20.49 21.89
CA THR A 35 -0.26 -20.90 23.14
C THR A 35 -1.49 -20.07 23.49
N ASN A 36 -1.84 -19.09 22.66
CA ASN A 36 -2.88 -18.08 22.94
C ASN A 36 -2.63 -17.24 24.20
N PHE A 37 -1.40 -17.26 24.72
CA PHE A 37 -1.05 -16.46 25.89
C PHE A 37 -1.09 -14.97 25.53
N GLY A 38 -1.79 -14.16 26.33
CA GLY A 38 -1.84 -12.71 26.18
C GLY A 38 -2.67 -12.21 25.00
N VAL A 39 -3.27 -13.07 24.18
CA VAL A 39 -4.04 -12.67 22.98
C VAL A 39 -5.34 -11.97 23.36
N GLU A 40 -6.10 -12.53 24.29
CA GLU A 40 -7.36 -11.93 24.75
C GLU A 40 -7.17 -10.55 25.39
N PRO A 41 -6.28 -10.37 26.40
CA PRO A 41 -5.99 -9.06 26.95
C PRO A 41 -5.49 -8.04 25.90
N PHE A 42 -4.70 -8.50 24.93
CA PHE A 42 -4.28 -7.65 23.82
C PHE A 42 -5.47 -7.15 23.01
N LEU A 43 -6.39 -8.03 22.63
CA LEU A 43 -7.56 -7.65 21.83
C LEU A 43 -8.49 -6.71 22.59
N GLU A 44 -8.70 -6.94 23.89
CA GLU A 44 -9.49 -6.05 24.74
C GLU A 44 -8.90 -4.64 24.80
N GLN A 45 -7.59 -4.54 25.03
CA GLN A 45 -6.89 -3.26 25.04
C GLN A 45 -6.84 -2.62 23.66
N PHE A 46 -6.61 -3.41 22.60
CA PHE A 46 -6.61 -2.93 21.22
C PHE A 46 -7.91 -2.19 20.86
N LEU A 47 -9.07 -2.72 21.26
CA LEU A 47 -10.37 -2.05 21.04
C LEU A 47 -10.46 -0.68 21.71
N GLN A 48 -9.79 -0.49 22.85
CA GLN A 48 -9.77 0.79 23.56
C GLN A 48 -8.74 1.79 22.97
N LEU A 49 -7.66 1.26 22.40
CA LEU A 49 -6.56 2.05 21.83
C LEU A 49 -6.86 2.52 20.39
N THR A 50 -7.71 1.79 19.66
CA THR A 50 -8.07 2.15 18.28
C THR A 50 -8.88 3.43 18.22
N THR A 51 -8.57 4.24 17.23
CA THR A 51 -9.30 5.49 16.93
C THR A 51 -10.20 5.31 15.72
N PRO A 52 -11.32 6.05 15.62
CA PRO A 52 -12.04 6.17 14.35
C PRO A 52 -11.14 6.75 13.27
N PRO A 53 -11.57 6.72 12.01
CA PRO A 53 -10.83 7.37 10.92
C PRO A 53 -10.55 8.83 11.26
N LEU A 54 -9.28 9.22 11.22
CA LEU A 54 -8.84 10.58 11.51
C LEU A 54 -8.80 11.42 10.24
N PRO A 55 -8.94 12.76 10.36
CA PRO A 55 -8.76 13.69 9.26
C PRO A 55 -7.40 13.51 8.58
N ARG A 56 -7.37 13.68 7.25
CA ARG A 56 -6.15 13.53 6.44
C ARG A 56 -5.71 14.86 5.83
N GLU A 57 -4.43 15.13 5.95
CA GLU A 57 -3.83 16.30 5.32
C GLU A 57 -3.70 16.12 3.80
N THR A 58 -4.09 17.12 3.07
CA THR A 58 -3.83 17.28 1.65
C THR A 58 -2.74 18.33 1.42
N VAL A 59 -2.47 18.67 0.17
CA VAL A 59 -1.51 19.73 -0.15
C VAL A 59 -2.00 21.09 0.35
N ASP A 60 -3.31 21.35 0.23
CA ASP A 60 -3.89 22.67 0.45
C ASP A 60 -4.73 22.75 1.74
N GLU A 61 -5.35 21.66 2.15
CA GLU A 61 -6.33 21.64 3.24
C GLU A 61 -6.31 20.32 4.02
N LYS A 62 -7.15 20.24 5.04
CA LYS A 62 -7.39 19.01 5.80
C LYS A 62 -8.78 18.47 5.47
N VAL A 63 -8.85 17.21 5.08
CA VAL A 63 -10.11 16.54 4.72
C VAL A 63 -10.62 15.76 5.90
N GLU A 64 -11.84 16.07 6.32
CA GLU A 64 -12.54 15.37 7.40
C GLU A 64 -13.21 14.09 6.87
N PRO A 65 -13.20 12.98 7.65
CA PRO A 65 -13.82 11.72 7.23
C PRO A 65 -15.31 11.84 6.91
N MET A 66 -16.02 12.73 7.61
CA MET A 66 -17.45 12.96 7.46
C MET A 66 -17.80 14.02 6.41
N SER A 67 -16.84 14.44 5.59
CA SER A 67 -17.13 15.34 4.47
C SER A 67 -18.08 14.71 3.47
N ASP A 68 -18.95 15.52 2.86
CA ASP A 68 -19.99 15.03 1.93
C ASP A 68 -19.44 14.51 0.59
N PHE A 69 -18.19 14.84 0.26
CA PHE A 69 -17.55 14.38 -0.97
C PHE A 69 -16.67 13.16 -0.73
N PHE A 70 -16.69 12.26 -1.70
CA PHE A 70 -15.81 11.08 -1.69
C PHE A 70 -14.37 11.48 -2.00
N SER A 71 -13.44 10.98 -1.20
CA SER A 71 -12.02 10.99 -1.50
C SER A 71 -11.33 9.72 -1.01
N ALA A 72 -10.36 9.27 -1.78
CA ALA A 72 -9.56 8.09 -1.46
C ALA A 72 -8.14 8.25 -2.01
N PHE A 73 -7.20 7.50 -1.47
CA PHE A 73 -5.86 7.45 -2.04
C PHE A 73 -5.36 6.01 -2.22
N VAL A 74 -4.58 5.81 -3.27
CA VAL A 74 -3.98 4.53 -3.62
C VAL A 74 -2.73 4.32 -2.78
N PHE A 75 -2.72 3.30 -1.91
CA PHE A 75 -1.57 3.00 -1.07
C PHE A 75 -0.82 1.73 -1.48
N LYS A 76 -1.44 0.88 -2.29
CA LYS A 76 -0.83 -0.37 -2.74
C LYS A 76 -1.35 -0.75 -4.13
N ILE A 77 -0.47 -1.27 -4.95
CA ILE A 77 -0.82 -1.91 -6.22
C ILE A 77 -0.30 -3.34 -6.17
N GLN A 78 -1.14 -4.28 -6.56
CA GLN A 78 -0.76 -5.68 -6.64
C GLN A 78 -1.23 -6.27 -7.96
N ALA A 79 -0.30 -6.86 -8.69
CA ALA A 79 -0.60 -7.51 -9.96
C ALA A 79 -0.48 -9.03 -9.83
N ASN A 80 -1.14 -9.75 -10.74
CA ASN A 80 -1.09 -11.20 -10.84
C ASN A 80 -1.50 -11.93 -9.54
N MET A 81 -2.49 -11.43 -8.83
CA MET A 81 -3.06 -12.12 -7.66
C MET A 81 -3.67 -13.47 -8.04
N ASN A 82 -4.25 -13.55 -9.22
CA ASN A 82 -4.70 -14.81 -9.81
C ASN A 82 -3.74 -15.22 -10.92
N LYS A 83 -3.09 -16.39 -10.78
CA LYS A 83 -2.14 -16.91 -11.78
C LYS A 83 -2.79 -17.17 -13.15
N ALA A 84 -4.11 -17.42 -13.18
CA ALA A 84 -4.87 -17.66 -14.41
C ALA A 84 -5.26 -16.39 -15.16
N HIS A 85 -5.29 -15.25 -14.47
CA HIS A 85 -5.69 -13.96 -15.04
C HIS A 85 -4.62 -12.92 -14.72
N ARG A 86 -4.27 -12.13 -15.74
CA ARG A 86 -3.35 -10.99 -15.56
C ARG A 86 -4.13 -9.80 -14.97
N ASP A 87 -4.60 -9.99 -13.74
CA ASP A 87 -5.31 -8.95 -13.01
C ASP A 87 -4.33 -8.04 -12.27
N ARG A 88 -4.68 -6.78 -12.22
CA ARG A 88 -3.99 -5.76 -11.43
C ARG A 88 -5.06 -5.07 -10.60
N VAL A 89 -4.80 -4.98 -9.31
CA VAL A 89 -5.70 -4.38 -8.32
C VAL A 89 -4.99 -3.21 -7.66
N ALA A 90 -5.64 -2.06 -7.67
CA ALA A 90 -5.24 -0.91 -6.88
C ALA A 90 -6.05 -0.89 -5.57
N PHE A 91 -5.35 -0.93 -4.44
CA PHE A 91 -5.96 -0.81 -3.13
C PHE A 91 -6.01 0.65 -2.73
N MET A 92 -7.21 1.09 -2.40
CA MET A 92 -7.50 2.46 -2.01
C MET A 92 -8.05 2.51 -0.59
N ARG A 93 -7.56 3.43 0.22
CA ARG A 93 -8.18 3.79 1.48
C ARG A 93 -9.12 4.97 1.24
N ILE A 94 -10.36 4.83 1.66
CA ILE A 94 -11.33 5.92 1.63
C ILE A 94 -11.01 6.88 2.78
N CYS A 95 -10.84 8.16 2.46
CA CYS A 95 -10.49 9.20 3.42
C CYS A 95 -11.68 10.07 3.80
N SER A 96 -12.66 10.23 2.92
CA SER A 96 -13.89 10.98 3.20
C SER A 96 -15.06 10.50 2.37
N GLY A 97 -16.25 10.77 2.87
CA GLY A 97 -17.52 10.51 2.21
C GLY A 97 -17.84 9.03 2.03
N LYS A 98 -18.65 8.76 1.03
CA LYS A 98 -19.17 7.43 0.69
C LYS A 98 -18.74 7.03 -0.71
N PHE A 99 -18.25 5.81 -0.84
CA PHE A 99 -18.05 5.14 -2.12
C PHE A 99 -19.32 4.40 -2.51
N GLU A 100 -19.71 4.50 -3.78
CA GLU A 100 -20.79 3.72 -4.38
C GLU A 100 -20.27 3.04 -5.67
N LYS A 101 -20.71 1.82 -5.89
CA LYS A 101 -20.34 1.04 -7.07
C LYS A 101 -20.70 1.78 -8.37
N ASN A 102 -19.77 1.78 -9.32
CA ASN A 102 -19.87 2.47 -10.61
C ASN A 102 -19.95 4.01 -10.53
N MET A 103 -19.69 4.61 -9.36
CA MET A 103 -19.64 6.07 -9.27
C MET A 103 -18.58 6.66 -10.21
N GLU A 104 -18.86 7.86 -10.73
CA GLU A 104 -17.90 8.64 -11.48
C GLU A 104 -16.94 9.34 -10.50
N VAL A 105 -15.66 9.22 -10.75
CA VAL A 105 -14.62 9.84 -9.94
C VAL A 105 -13.64 10.61 -10.79
N PHE A 106 -12.87 11.46 -10.16
CA PHE A 106 -11.79 12.22 -10.77
C PHE A 106 -10.45 11.71 -10.26
N HIS A 107 -9.58 11.25 -11.17
CA HIS A 107 -8.19 10.88 -10.88
C HIS A 107 -7.34 12.16 -10.97
N VAL A 108 -6.82 12.61 -9.84
CA VAL A 108 -6.19 13.93 -9.70
C VAL A 108 -4.89 13.99 -10.48
N GLN A 109 -3.96 13.07 -10.26
CA GLN A 109 -2.65 13.05 -10.92
C GLN A 109 -2.78 12.80 -12.45
N GLY A 110 -3.72 11.97 -12.85
CA GLY A 110 -4.03 11.72 -14.26
C GLY A 110 -4.91 12.79 -14.92
N ASN A 111 -5.42 13.75 -14.15
CA ASN A 111 -6.33 14.83 -14.59
C ASN A 111 -7.48 14.34 -15.49
N LYS A 112 -8.12 13.25 -15.10
CA LYS A 112 -9.19 12.64 -15.89
C LYS A 112 -10.33 12.09 -15.04
N LYS A 113 -11.53 12.11 -15.61
CA LYS A 113 -12.69 11.43 -15.05
C LYS A 113 -12.68 9.97 -15.44
N MET A 114 -13.14 9.12 -14.54
CA MET A 114 -13.25 7.68 -14.76
C MET A 114 -14.34 7.08 -13.87
N ARG A 115 -14.73 5.85 -14.14
CA ARG A 115 -15.60 5.06 -13.26
C ARG A 115 -14.80 3.97 -12.60
N LEU A 116 -15.00 3.81 -11.31
CA LEU A 116 -14.43 2.70 -10.56
C LEU A 116 -15.31 1.47 -10.78
N SER A 117 -14.78 0.52 -11.56
CA SER A 117 -15.47 -0.73 -11.87
C SER A 117 -15.01 -1.85 -10.95
N GLN A 118 -15.95 -2.74 -10.59
CA GLN A 118 -15.70 -3.96 -9.82
C GLN A 118 -14.93 -3.72 -8.52
N PRO A 119 -15.45 -2.86 -7.62
CA PRO A 119 -14.85 -2.71 -6.30
C PRO A 119 -14.97 -4.03 -5.54
N GLN A 120 -13.86 -4.48 -4.97
CA GLN A 120 -13.78 -5.72 -4.24
C GLN A 120 -13.21 -5.44 -2.85
N GLN A 121 -13.83 -6.00 -1.84
CA GLN A 121 -13.21 -6.17 -0.54
C GLN A 121 -12.52 -7.52 -0.54
N ILE A 122 -11.26 -7.54 -0.14
CA ILE A 122 -10.49 -8.78 -0.11
C ILE A 122 -10.31 -9.16 1.35
N MET A 123 -10.96 -10.25 1.74
CA MET A 123 -10.74 -10.91 3.02
C MET A 123 -10.02 -12.25 2.76
N ALA A 124 -8.75 -12.29 3.10
CA ALA A 124 -7.87 -13.43 2.85
C ALA A 124 -7.83 -13.84 1.35
N GLN A 125 -8.47 -14.94 0.98
CA GLN A 125 -8.54 -15.41 -0.42
C GLN A 125 -9.90 -15.13 -1.08
N GLU A 126 -10.88 -14.68 -0.31
CA GLU A 126 -12.22 -14.41 -0.82
C GLU A 126 -12.32 -12.96 -1.31
N ARG A 127 -13.01 -12.79 -2.43
CA ARG A 127 -13.27 -11.48 -3.04
C ARG A 127 -14.77 -11.27 -3.02
N GLU A 128 -15.21 -10.32 -2.21
CA GLU A 128 -16.60 -9.89 -2.21
C GLU A 128 -16.74 -8.57 -2.98
N ILE A 129 -17.77 -8.48 -3.80
CA ILE A 129 -18.10 -7.22 -4.46
C ILE A 129 -18.76 -6.31 -3.44
N VAL A 130 -18.21 -5.11 -3.28
CA VAL A 130 -18.71 -4.11 -2.36
C VAL A 130 -19.55 -3.10 -3.12
N ASP A 131 -20.79 -2.94 -2.73
CA ASP A 131 -21.66 -1.93 -3.34
C ASP A 131 -21.46 -0.55 -2.71
N GLU A 132 -21.14 -0.48 -1.42
CA GLU A 132 -20.91 0.74 -0.66
C GLU A 132 -19.72 0.59 0.30
N ALA A 133 -18.97 1.67 0.50
CA ALA A 133 -17.89 1.74 1.48
C ALA A 133 -17.72 3.17 2.01
N TYR A 134 -17.16 3.32 3.18
CA TYR A 134 -17.11 4.59 3.90
C TYR A 134 -15.69 4.98 4.29
N ALA A 135 -15.52 6.21 4.78
CA ALA A 135 -14.22 6.68 5.27
C ALA A 135 -13.62 5.70 6.29
N GLY A 136 -12.36 5.32 6.06
CA GLY A 136 -11.64 4.30 6.85
C GLY A 136 -11.60 2.92 6.19
N ASP A 137 -12.54 2.60 5.31
CA ASP A 137 -12.55 1.34 4.58
C ASP A 137 -11.46 1.26 3.51
N ILE A 138 -11.08 0.05 3.20
CA ILE A 138 -10.15 -0.27 2.12
C ILE A 138 -10.91 -1.04 1.05
N ILE A 139 -10.86 -0.54 -0.18
CA ILE A 139 -11.41 -1.20 -1.36
C ILE A 139 -10.31 -1.50 -2.37
N GLY A 140 -10.42 -2.64 -3.04
CA GLY A 140 -9.60 -2.98 -4.21
C GLY A 140 -10.40 -2.72 -5.48
N VAL A 141 -9.82 -2.00 -6.43
CA VAL A 141 -10.43 -1.76 -7.73
C VAL A 141 -9.56 -2.35 -8.83
N PHE A 142 -10.20 -2.85 -9.89
CA PHE A 142 -9.47 -3.30 -11.07
C PHE A 142 -8.69 -2.12 -11.67
N ASP A 143 -7.41 -2.31 -11.91
CA ASP A 143 -6.52 -1.31 -12.49
C ASP A 143 -6.01 -1.74 -13.86
N PRO A 144 -6.43 -1.08 -14.94
CA PRO A 144 -5.89 -1.35 -16.28
C PRO A 144 -4.45 -0.79 -16.48
N GLY A 145 -3.75 -0.41 -15.43
CA GLY A 145 -2.42 0.18 -15.48
C GLY A 145 -2.42 1.70 -15.44
N ILE A 146 -3.44 2.28 -14.82
CA ILE A 146 -3.64 3.73 -14.76
C ILE A 146 -3.14 4.32 -13.45
N PHE A 147 -3.30 3.56 -12.34
CA PHE A 147 -2.99 4.04 -11.00
C PHE A 147 -1.53 3.85 -10.64
N SER A 148 -1.04 4.77 -9.83
CA SER A 148 0.24 4.72 -9.13
C SER A 148 0.02 4.82 -7.62
N ILE A 149 0.97 4.30 -6.83
CA ILE A 149 0.95 4.46 -5.38
C ILE A 149 1.06 5.96 -5.05
N GLY A 150 0.18 6.45 -4.17
CA GLY A 150 0.08 7.86 -3.84
C GLY A 150 -0.95 8.65 -4.66
N ASP A 151 -1.58 8.03 -5.67
CA ASP A 151 -2.62 8.69 -6.45
C ASP A 151 -3.85 9.00 -5.59
N THR A 152 -4.44 10.15 -5.85
CA THR A 152 -5.67 10.63 -5.22
C THR A 152 -6.84 10.50 -6.16
N ILE A 153 -7.94 9.97 -5.64
CA ILE A 153 -9.21 9.81 -6.32
C ILE A 153 -10.26 10.58 -5.53
N CYS A 154 -11.07 11.41 -6.19
CA CYS A 154 -12.09 12.20 -5.51
C CYS A 154 -13.36 12.32 -6.36
N SER A 155 -14.44 12.84 -5.75
CA SER A 155 -15.66 13.20 -6.46
C SER A 155 -15.37 14.25 -7.52
N PRO A 156 -16.03 14.19 -8.69
CA PRO A 156 -15.91 15.24 -9.70
C PRO A 156 -16.32 16.60 -9.11
N GLY A 157 -15.46 17.61 -9.27
CA GLY A 157 -15.70 18.96 -8.74
C GLY A 157 -14.95 19.28 -7.42
N HIS A 158 -14.51 18.30 -6.69
CA HIS A 158 -13.69 18.46 -5.48
C HIS A 158 -12.27 17.97 -5.77
N LYS A 159 -11.37 18.90 -6.12
CA LYS A 159 -9.97 18.57 -6.42
C LYS A 159 -9.11 18.69 -5.13
N VAL A 160 -9.04 17.62 -4.39
CA VAL A 160 -8.10 17.49 -3.27
C VAL A 160 -6.94 16.60 -3.69
N GLN A 161 -5.74 16.84 -3.19
CA GLN A 161 -4.57 16.01 -3.46
C GLN A 161 -3.91 15.63 -2.14
N PHE A 162 -3.94 14.35 -1.80
CA PHE A 162 -3.24 13.85 -0.62
C PHE A 162 -1.73 13.91 -0.83
N ARG A 163 -1.00 14.12 0.25
CA ARG A 163 0.46 13.99 0.23
C ARG A 163 0.82 12.55 -0.08
N GLY A 164 1.80 12.36 -0.95
CA GLY A 164 2.26 11.03 -1.33
C GLY A 164 2.82 10.25 -0.14
N ILE A 165 2.91 8.93 -0.30
CA ILE A 165 3.56 8.07 0.69
C ILE A 165 5.07 8.34 0.64
N PRO A 166 5.73 8.59 1.78
CA PRO A 166 7.18 8.76 1.81
C PRO A 166 7.88 7.51 1.25
N THR A 167 8.78 7.71 0.32
CA THR A 167 9.64 6.65 -0.22
C THR A 167 11.00 6.71 0.48
N PHE A 168 11.46 5.57 0.96
CA PHE A 168 12.80 5.47 1.52
C PHE A 168 13.84 5.45 0.40
N ALA A 169 14.97 6.10 0.63
CA ALA A 169 16.10 5.99 -0.27
C ALA A 169 16.61 4.54 -0.31
N PRO A 170 16.98 4.01 -1.47
CA PRO A 170 17.55 2.67 -1.56
C PRO A 170 18.89 2.59 -0.82
N GLU A 171 19.08 1.50 -0.11
CA GLU A 171 20.34 1.18 0.58
C GLU A 171 21.23 0.23 -0.24
N HIS A 172 20.60 -0.58 -1.11
CA HIS A 172 21.27 -1.55 -1.96
C HIS A 172 20.95 -1.31 -3.43
N PHE A 173 21.97 -1.42 -4.26
CA PHE A 173 21.84 -1.27 -5.71
C PHE A 173 22.33 -2.53 -6.42
N ALA A 174 21.61 -2.96 -7.45
CA ALA A 174 21.99 -4.08 -8.28
C ALA A 174 21.81 -3.75 -9.75
N LEU A 175 22.81 -4.11 -10.55
CA LEU A 175 22.72 -4.03 -11.99
C LEU A 175 21.98 -5.26 -12.52
N VAL A 176 20.87 -5.03 -13.22
CA VAL A 176 20.03 -6.09 -13.76
C VAL A 176 20.12 -6.07 -15.29
N ARG A 177 20.53 -7.20 -15.86
CA ARG A 177 20.67 -7.39 -17.30
C ARG A 177 19.73 -8.49 -17.78
N GLN A 178 19.14 -8.28 -18.95
CA GLN A 178 18.40 -9.36 -19.61
C GLN A 178 19.39 -10.42 -20.15
N LYS A 179 19.08 -11.69 -19.92
CA LYS A 179 19.88 -12.81 -20.50
C LYS A 179 19.50 -13.12 -21.94
N ASP A 180 18.25 -12.91 -22.32
CA ASP A 180 17.69 -13.26 -23.62
C ASP A 180 17.14 -12.02 -24.31
N THR A 181 17.80 -11.56 -25.37
CA THR A 181 17.43 -10.38 -26.14
C THR A 181 16.03 -10.49 -26.77
N MET A 182 15.58 -11.71 -27.09
CA MET A 182 14.24 -11.92 -27.64
C MET A 182 13.12 -11.62 -26.62
N LYS A 183 13.42 -11.66 -25.33
CA LYS A 183 12.48 -11.38 -24.23
C LYS A 183 12.52 -9.95 -23.70
N ARG A 184 13.15 -9.04 -24.43
CA ARG A 184 13.33 -7.62 -24.02
C ARG A 184 12.04 -6.94 -23.60
N LYS A 185 10.95 -7.10 -24.37
CA LYS A 185 9.65 -6.50 -24.04
C LYS A 185 9.09 -7.02 -22.70
N GLN A 186 9.28 -8.30 -22.44
CA GLN A 186 8.84 -8.93 -21.19
C GLN A 186 9.68 -8.46 -20.00
N PHE A 187 10.99 -8.33 -20.18
CA PHE A 187 11.90 -7.82 -19.17
C PHE A 187 11.52 -6.39 -18.75
N ILE A 188 11.37 -5.48 -19.72
CA ILE A 188 10.99 -4.09 -19.44
C ILE A 188 9.61 -4.02 -18.77
N LYS A 189 8.64 -4.78 -19.26
CA LYS A 189 7.30 -4.81 -18.68
C LYS A 189 7.31 -5.36 -17.25
N GLY A 190 8.04 -6.44 -17.01
CA GLY A 190 8.11 -7.08 -15.69
C GLY A 190 8.80 -6.19 -14.65
N THR A 191 9.93 -5.57 -15.01
CA THR A 191 10.64 -4.66 -14.11
C THR A 191 9.83 -3.41 -13.81
N SER A 192 9.18 -2.81 -14.82
CA SER A 192 8.28 -1.68 -14.62
C SER A 192 7.09 -2.03 -13.71
N GLN A 193 6.53 -3.23 -13.83
CA GLN A 193 5.44 -3.69 -12.99
C GLN A 193 5.86 -3.82 -11.53
N ILE A 194 7.03 -4.43 -11.26
CA ILE A 194 7.56 -4.58 -9.90
C ILE A 194 7.86 -3.20 -9.27
N ALA A 195 8.37 -2.26 -10.07
CA ALA A 195 8.59 -0.89 -9.62
C ALA A 195 7.27 -0.17 -9.27
N GLN A 196 6.23 -0.36 -10.07
CA GLN A 196 4.89 0.19 -9.80
C GLN A 196 4.24 -0.39 -8.55
N GLU A 197 4.59 -1.62 -8.17
CA GLU A 197 4.18 -2.23 -6.90
C GLU A 197 4.93 -1.66 -5.68
N GLY A 198 5.93 -0.79 -5.90
CA GLY A 198 6.72 -0.15 -4.86
C GLY A 198 7.82 -1.03 -4.25
N ALA A 199 8.06 -2.22 -4.80
CA ALA A 199 9.07 -3.15 -4.27
C ALA A 199 10.50 -2.73 -4.62
N ILE A 200 10.70 -2.04 -5.74
CA ILE A 200 11.99 -1.59 -6.23
C ILE A 200 11.90 -0.17 -6.81
N GLN A 201 13.02 0.52 -6.83
CA GLN A 201 13.21 1.75 -7.60
C GLN A 201 14.11 1.46 -8.81
N ILE A 202 13.75 2.00 -9.98
CA ILE A 202 14.50 1.81 -11.21
C ILE A 202 15.27 3.08 -11.50
N PHE A 203 16.57 2.93 -11.72
CA PHE A 203 17.48 3.99 -12.14
C PHE A 203 18.05 3.64 -13.50
N GLN A 204 18.17 4.63 -14.36
CA GLN A 204 18.83 4.51 -15.65
C GLN A 204 19.97 5.51 -15.71
N GLU A 205 21.12 5.05 -16.19
CA GLU A 205 22.24 5.92 -16.42
C GLU A 205 22.04 6.71 -17.73
N PHE A 206 22.34 8.01 -17.70
CA PHE A 206 22.25 8.85 -18.89
C PHE A 206 23.28 8.36 -19.92
N ASN A 207 22.86 8.02 -21.13
CA ASN A 207 23.66 7.48 -22.24
C ASN A 207 24.01 5.98 -22.21
N THR A 208 23.55 5.20 -21.28
CA THR A 208 23.65 3.75 -21.36
C THR A 208 22.42 3.19 -22.10
N GLY A 209 22.62 2.23 -22.98
CA GLY A 209 21.53 1.61 -23.74
C GLY A 209 20.50 0.97 -22.80
N MET A 210 19.26 0.77 -23.28
CA MET A 210 18.14 0.18 -22.52
C MET A 210 18.36 -1.29 -22.10
N GLU A 211 19.58 -1.81 -22.18
CA GLU A 211 19.91 -3.20 -21.89
C GLU A 211 20.23 -3.44 -20.42
N GLU A 212 20.59 -2.38 -19.71
CA GLU A 212 20.99 -2.43 -18.31
C GLU A 212 20.13 -1.46 -17.51
N ILE A 213 19.59 -1.93 -16.39
CA ILE A 213 18.88 -1.12 -15.43
C ILE A 213 19.52 -1.30 -14.05
N ILE A 214 19.62 -0.21 -13.33
CA ILE A 214 20.02 -0.25 -11.92
C ILE A 214 18.75 -0.32 -11.09
N VAL A 215 18.66 -1.33 -10.24
CA VAL A 215 17.55 -1.53 -9.31
C VAL A 215 18.03 -1.14 -7.92
N GLY A 216 17.33 -0.21 -7.30
CA GLY A 216 17.54 0.20 -5.91
C GLY A 216 16.48 -0.39 -4.99
N VAL A 217 16.88 -0.88 -3.82
CA VAL A 217 16.00 -1.52 -2.82
C VAL A 217 16.41 -1.13 -1.39
N VAL A 218 15.46 -1.17 -0.48
CA VAL A 218 15.64 -0.88 0.96
C VAL A 218 16.02 -2.15 1.73
N GLY A 219 16.77 -3.05 1.18
CA GLY A 219 17.19 -4.28 1.86
C GLY A 219 17.45 -5.43 0.90
N VAL A 220 18.01 -6.52 1.40
CA VAL A 220 18.41 -7.68 0.57
C VAL A 220 17.20 -8.52 0.13
N LEU A 221 16.15 -8.63 0.94
CA LEU A 221 14.96 -9.44 0.64
C LEU A 221 14.23 -9.02 -0.65
N PRO A 222 14.01 -7.71 -0.95
CA PRO A 222 13.41 -7.28 -2.21
C PRO A 222 14.22 -7.68 -3.45
N VAL A 223 15.54 -7.79 -3.36
CA VAL A 223 16.39 -8.28 -4.47
C VAL A 223 16.06 -9.75 -4.79
N SER A 224 15.99 -10.58 -3.75
CA SER A 224 15.64 -12.00 -3.88
C SER A 224 14.22 -12.20 -4.41
N TYR A 225 13.27 -11.40 -3.93
CA TYR A 225 11.88 -11.41 -4.39
C TYR A 225 11.76 -11.01 -5.88
N THR A 226 12.49 -9.99 -6.29
CA THR A 226 12.53 -9.54 -7.69
C THR A 226 13.09 -10.63 -8.60
N HIS A 227 14.13 -11.33 -8.14
CA HIS A 227 14.71 -12.45 -8.86
C HIS A 227 13.74 -13.63 -9.00
N LEU A 228 13.06 -14.01 -7.92
CA LEU A 228 12.06 -15.08 -7.93
C LEU A 228 10.86 -14.72 -8.82
N ARG A 229 10.33 -13.52 -8.73
CA ARG A 229 9.18 -13.08 -9.55
C ARG A 229 9.53 -12.93 -11.02
N ALA A 230 10.73 -12.52 -11.36
CA ALA A 230 11.21 -12.56 -12.74
C ALA A 230 11.28 -14.00 -13.29
N HIS A 231 11.49 -14.99 -12.43
CA HIS A 231 11.40 -16.41 -12.79
C HIS A 231 9.96 -16.91 -12.87
N GLU A 232 9.05 -16.48 -12.01
CA GLU A 232 7.63 -16.89 -12.05
C GLU A 232 6.89 -16.36 -13.29
N THR A 233 7.21 -15.17 -13.76
CA THR A 233 6.72 -14.68 -15.07
C THR A 233 7.26 -15.51 -16.24
N ARG A 234 8.28 -16.32 -16.01
CA ARG A 234 8.87 -17.24 -17.00
C ARG A 234 8.15 -18.58 -17.06
N SER A 235 7.59 -19.08 -15.96
CA SER A 235 6.87 -20.37 -15.90
C SER A 235 5.44 -20.32 -16.45
N ASN A 236 4.85 -19.14 -16.63
CA ASN A 236 3.55 -18.96 -17.28
C ASN A 236 3.64 -18.79 -18.81
N LEU A 237 4.73 -19.18 -19.42
CA LEU A 237 5.00 -19.14 -20.86
C LEU A 237 5.29 -20.53 -21.44
N VAL A 238 4.73 -21.58 -20.82
CA VAL A 238 4.60 -22.90 -21.42
C VAL A 238 3.15 -23.17 -21.69
#